data_df4092f98e03cd77e88496db5f2773c6
#
_entry.id   df4092f98e03cd77e88496db5f2773c6
#
_cell.length_a   1.000
_cell.length_b   1.000
_cell.length_c   1.000
_cell.angle_alpha   90.00
_cell.angle_beta   90.00
_cell.angle_gamma   90.00
#
_symmetry.space_group_name_H-M   'P 1'
#
loop_
_entity.id
_entity.type
_entity.pdbx_description
1 polymer ?
#
loop_
_entity_poly.entity_id
_entity_poly.type
_entity_poly.pdbx_seq_one_letter_code
_entity_poly.pdbx_strand_id
1 'polypeptide(L)'
;MSFSPEEHAHHLSLVLQRMRDHKIYANLSKCDFNAPEVKFLGHIVGRDGIKVDPTKIAVVRDWPVPQSTTEVRQFLGLANYFRKFIQGYSSLAAPLTALLSGKDKNLILTAMQITTFMAIKDALTNAPVLMSPDFTKPFEVVSDASLLGTGAVLLQEGKPIAYSSSKFIPSERNYTTGEQELLGVFKALRNGADLSRRQARWTGTRPCTGTRPCPGTAAGGAGVIRLPTRCPGCQAPRGLHG
;
A
#
# COMPACT_ATOMS: atom_id res chain seq x y z
N MET A 1 2.95 -15.06 6.23
CA MET A 1 2.17 -16.18 5.69
C MET A 1 3.03 -17.42 5.76
N SER A 2 2.44 -18.57 6.06
CA SER A 2 3.15 -19.85 6.03
C SER A 2 3.00 -20.47 4.65
N PHE A 3 4.07 -21.07 4.12
CA PHE A 3 4.08 -21.63 2.77
C PHE A 3 3.73 -23.13 2.77
N SER A 4 3.85 -23.81 3.92
CA SER A 4 3.44 -25.20 4.09
C SER A 4 2.52 -25.39 5.31
N PRO A 5 1.73 -26.48 5.38
CA PRO A 5 0.90 -26.79 6.53
C PRO A 5 1.71 -26.99 7.82
N GLU A 6 2.89 -27.61 7.73
CA GLU A 6 3.78 -27.86 8.87
C GLU A 6 4.33 -26.54 9.42
N GLU A 7 4.78 -25.66 8.53
CA GLU A 7 5.24 -24.32 8.88
C GLU A 7 4.13 -23.50 9.51
N HIS A 8 2.88 -23.65 9.01
CA HIS A 8 1.72 -22.98 9.58
C HIS A 8 1.44 -23.47 11.00
N ALA A 9 1.46 -24.77 11.25
CA ALA A 9 1.26 -25.34 12.57
C ALA A 9 2.33 -24.86 13.57
N HIS A 10 3.60 -24.78 13.13
CA HIS A 10 4.68 -24.24 13.95
C HIS A 10 4.46 -22.76 14.29
N HIS A 11 4.15 -21.92 13.29
CA HIS A 11 3.87 -20.49 13.52
C HIS A 11 2.67 -20.28 14.44
N LEU A 12 1.61 -21.07 14.27
CA LEU A 12 0.43 -21.01 15.13
C LEU A 12 0.78 -21.36 16.57
N SER A 13 1.58 -22.43 16.80
CA SER A 13 2.05 -22.81 18.11
C SER A 13 2.83 -21.69 18.80
N LEU A 14 3.74 -21.03 18.06
CA LEU A 14 4.51 -19.89 18.59
C LEU A 14 3.60 -18.71 18.98
N VAL A 15 2.60 -18.40 18.16
CA VAL A 15 1.64 -17.31 18.45
C VAL A 15 0.83 -17.65 19.71
N LEU A 16 0.27 -18.86 19.79
CA LEU A 16 -0.54 -19.28 20.93
C LEU A 16 0.29 -19.31 22.22
N GLN A 17 1.57 -19.74 22.16
CA GLN A 17 2.48 -19.70 23.30
C GLN A 17 2.71 -18.25 23.75
N ARG A 18 3.00 -17.32 22.83
CA ARG A 18 3.14 -15.89 23.15
C ARG A 18 1.89 -15.29 23.78
N MET A 19 0.71 -15.64 23.27
CA MET A 19 -0.56 -15.22 23.88
C MET A 19 -0.70 -15.73 25.31
N ARG A 20 -0.35 -16.99 25.58
CA ARG A 20 -0.36 -17.58 26.91
C ARG A 20 0.61 -16.87 27.86
N ASP A 21 1.84 -16.61 27.41
CA ASP A 21 2.89 -15.96 28.21
C ASP A 21 2.48 -14.53 28.62
N HIS A 22 1.76 -13.83 27.72
CA HIS A 22 1.27 -12.47 27.97
C HIS A 22 -0.17 -12.42 28.51
N LYS A 23 -0.78 -13.56 28.87
CA LYS A 23 -2.16 -13.66 29.36
C LYS A 23 -3.20 -13.01 28.43
N ILE A 24 -2.99 -13.12 27.12
CA ILE A 24 -3.92 -12.63 26.09
C ILE A 24 -4.84 -13.79 25.71
N TYR A 25 -6.14 -13.56 25.78
CA TYR A 25 -7.16 -14.57 25.48
C TYR A 25 -7.80 -14.30 24.13
N ALA A 26 -7.90 -15.35 23.30
CA ALA A 26 -8.61 -15.31 22.03
C ALA A 26 -10.03 -15.89 22.20
N ASN A 27 -10.98 -15.27 21.50
CA ASN A 27 -12.32 -15.83 21.39
C ASN A 27 -12.33 -16.84 20.25
N LEU A 28 -12.40 -18.13 20.57
CA LEU A 28 -12.35 -19.22 19.60
C LEU A 28 -13.45 -19.15 18.55
N SER A 29 -14.67 -18.65 18.90
CA SER A 29 -15.75 -18.53 17.94
C SER A 29 -15.51 -17.46 16.86
N LYS A 30 -14.48 -16.62 17.04
CA LYS A 30 -14.06 -15.57 16.10
C LYS A 30 -12.70 -15.89 15.44
N CYS A 31 -12.17 -17.10 15.65
CA CYS A 31 -10.90 -17.53 15.09
C CYS A 31 -11.14 -18.51 13.95
N ASP A 32 -10.61 -18.19 12.78
CA ASP A 32 -10.58 -19.07 11.63
C ASP A 32 -9.17 -19.65 11.51
N PHE A 33 -9.03 -20.93 11.83
CA PHE A 33 -7.75 -21.63 11.71
C PHE A 33 -7.68 -22.37 10.38
N ASN A 34 -6.50 -22.36 9.76
CA ASN A 34 -6.23 -23.08 8.50
C ASN A 34 -7.13 -22.68 7.32
N ALA A 35 -7.68 -21.48 7.36
CA ALA A 35 -8.51 -20.97 6.28
C ALA A 35 -7.66 -20.62 5.04
N PRO A 36 -8.10 -20.97 3.81
CA PRO A 36 -7.38 -20.62 2.58
C PRO A 36 -7.36 -19.12 2.32
N GLU A 37 -8.42 -18.42 2.72
CA GLU A 37 -8.55 -16.96 2.68
C GLU A 37 -9.16 -16.46 3.98
N VAL A 38 -8.68 -15.31 4.45
CA VAL A 38 -9.15 -14.68 5.68
C VAL A 38 -9.57 -13.24 5.42
N LYS A 39 -10.74 -12.85 5.95
CA LYS A 39 -11.18 -11.45 5.96
C LYS A 39 -10.45 -10.69 7.05
N PHE A 40 -9.69 -9.68 6.66
CA PHE A 40 -8.93 -8.83 7.59
C PHE A 40 -9.02 -7.36 7.20
N LEU A 41 -9.58 -6.55 8.07
CA LEU A 41 -9.71 -5.09 7.90
C LEU A 41 -10.24 -4.67 6.51
N GLY A 42 -11.31 -5.30 6.02
CA GLY A 42 -11.91 -4.98 4.72
C GLY A 42 -11.11 -5.48 3.51
N HIS A 43 -10.16 -6.37 3.73
CA HIS A 43 -9.43 -7.10 2.70
C HIS A 43 -9.67 -8.59 2.84
N ILE A 44 -9.54 -9.30 1.73
CA ILE A 44 -9.38 -10.76 1.71
C ILE A 44 -7.90 -11.04 1.48
N VAL A 45 -7.30 -11.76 2.41
CA VAL A 45 -5.90 -12.17 2.37
C VAL A 45 -5.84 -13.67 2.15
N GLY A 46 -5.23 -14.10 1.06
CA GLY A 46 -5.10 -15.50 0.68
C GLY A 46 -3.74 -15.80 0.05
N ARG A 47 -3.56 -17.02 -0.45
CA ARG A 47 -2.33 -17.44 -1.14
C ARG A 47 -2.06 -16.61 -2.40
N ASP A 48 -3.12 -16.25 -3.13
CA ASP A 48 -3.02 -15.48 -4.37
C ASP A 48 -2.67 -14.02 -4.14
N GLY A 49 -2.74 -13.55 -2.89
CA GLY A 49 -2.45 -12.18 -2.51
C GLY A 49 -3.54 -11.51 -1.68
N ILE A 50 -3.64 -10.19 -1.83
CA ILE A 50 -4.56 -9.33 -1.09
C ILE A 50 -5.57 -8.73 -2.07
N LYS A 51 -6.86 -8.94 -1.78
CA LYS A 51 -8.00 -8.39 -2.55
C LYS A 51 -8.81 -7.44 -1.67
N VAL A 52 -9.56 -6.54 -2.28
CA VAL A 52 -10.59 -5.78 -1.56
C VAL A 52 -11.76 -6.71 -1.25
N ASP A 53 -12.34 -6.61 -0.04
CA ASP A 53 -13.53 -7.40 0.32
C ASP A 53 -14.70 -7.06 -0.63
N PRO A 54 -15.32 -8.05 -1.30
CA PRO A 54 -16.45 -7.84 -2.20
C PRO A 54 -17.62 -7.08 -1.55
N THR A 55 -17.82 -7.24 -0.25
CA THR A 55 -18.85 -6.47 0.48
C THR A 55 -18.55 -4.97 0.48
N LYS A 56 -17.27 -4.57 0.54
CA LYS A 56 -16.85 -3.18 0.44
C LYS A 56 -16.92 -2.67 -1.00
N ILE A 57 -16.60 -3.51 -1.97
CA ILE A 57 -16.75 -3.20 -3.40
C ILE A 57 -18.23 -2.92 -3.71
N ALA A 58 -19.17 -3.74 -3.22
CA ALA A 58 -20.60 -3.52 -3.42
C ALA A 58 -21.03 -2.16 -2.86
N VAL A 59 -20.61 -1.81 -1.63
CA VAL A 59 -20.90 -0.50 -1.04
C VAL A 59 -20.39 0.65 -1.92
N VAL A 60 -19.16 0.53 -2.46
CA VAL A 60 -18.59 1.56 -3.36
C VAL A 60 -19.37 1.64 -4.66
N ARG A 61 -19.67 0.48 -5.27
CA ARG A 61 -20.42 0.40 -6.54
C ARG A 61 -21.79 1.05 -6.43
N ASP A 62 -22.49 0.81 -5.34
CA ASP A 62 -23.85 1.30 -5.12
C ASP A 62 -23.89 2.70 -4.47
N TRP A 63 -22.70 3.32 -4.23
CA TRP A 63 -22.61 4.65 -3.64
C TRP A 63 -23.25 5.71 -4.54
N PRO A 64 -24.21 6.49 -4.03
CA PRO A 64 -24.88 7.53 -4.82
C PRO A 64 -23.92 8.69 -5.14
N VAL A 65 -24.27 9.47 -6.15
CA VAL A 65 -23.53 10.70 -6.47
C VAL A 65 -23.64 11.67 -5.30
N PRO A 66 -22.51 12.16 -4.74
CA PRO A 66 -22.53 13.05 -3.59
C PRO A 66 -23.26 14.35 -3.85
N GLN A 67 -24.09 14.79 -2.91
CA GLN A 67 -24.83 16.06 -2.98
C GLN A 67 -24.29 17.10 -1.99
N SER A 68 -23.33 16.70 -1.13
CA SER A 68 -22.72 17.59 -0.13
C SER A 68 -21.23 17.36 -0.02
N THR A 69 -20.49 18.37 0.45
CA THR A 69 -19.05 18.26 0.73
C THR A 69 -18.76 17.20 1.80
N THR A 70 -19.72 16.95 2.70
CA THR A 70 -19.61 15.89 3.71
C THR A 70 -19.64 14.51 3.07
N GLU A 71 -20.54 14.27 2.11
CA GLU A 71 -20.62 13.00 1.38
C GLU A 71 -19.39 12.78 0.50
N VAL A 72 -18.86 13.84 -0.15
CA VAL A 72 -17.57 13.77 -0.86
C VAL A 72 -16.45 13.37 0.09
N ARG A 73 -16.41 13.93 1.31
CA ARG A 73 -15.39 13.58 2.30
C ARG A 73 -15.50 12.12 2.76
N GLN A 74 -16.72 11.63 2.98
CA GLN A 74 -16.99 10.24 3.34
C GLN A 74 -16.53 9.28 2.23
N PHE A 75 -16.92 9.54 0.99
CA PHE A 75 -16.51 8.76 -0.18
C PHE A 75 -14.99 8.74 -0.36
N LEU A 76 -14.34 9.91 -0.34
CA LEU A 76 -12.89 10.02 -0.45
C LEU A 76 -12.17 9.36 0.73
N GLY A 77 -12.74 9.39 1.92
CA GLY A 77 -12.22 8.67 3.10
C GLY A 77 -12.16 7.17 2.86
N LEU A 78 -13.25 6.58 2.33
CA LEU A 78 -13.29 5.17 1.96
C LEU A 78 -12.34 4.85 0.80
N ALA A 79 -12.36 5.66 -0.26
CA ALA A 79 -11.48 5.46 -1.42
C ALA A 79 -9.99 5.56 -1.04
N ASN A 80 -9.64 6.51 -0.17
CA ASN A 80 -8.27 6.68 0.32
C ASN A 80 -7.77 5.48 1.15
N TYR A 81 -8.66 4.77 1.85
CA TYR A 81 -8.31 3.54 2.55
C TYR A 81 -7.82 2.45 1.58
N PHE A 82 -8.43 2.36 0.40
CA PHE A 82 -8.09 1.40 -0.65
C PHE A 82 -7.15 1.95 -1.73
N ARG A 83 -6.57 3.15 -1.53
CA ARG A 83 -5.70 3.82 -2.53
C ARG A 83 -4.53 2.97 -3.03
N LYS A 84 -4.06 2.00 -2.23
CA LYS A 84 -2.96 1.11 -2.61
C LYS A 84 -3.31 0.15 -3.76
N PHE A 85 -4.59 0.02 -4.08
CA PHE A 85 -5.08 -0.77 -5.22
C PHE A 85 -5.28 0.08 -6.47
N ILE A 86 -5.19 1.41 -6.38
CA ILE A 86 -5.50 2.34 -7.48
C ILE A 86 -4.22 3.01 -7.96
N GLN A 87 -3.87 2.76 -9.21
CA GLN A 87 -2.78 3.48 -9.86
C GLN A 87 -3.11 4.97 -10.00
N GLY A 88 -2.18 5.85 -9.66
CA GLY A 88 -2.36 7.30 -9.83
C GLY A 88 -3.49 7.92 -8.99
N TYR A 89 -3.91 7.30 -7.90
CA TYR A 89 -5.04 7.75 -7.07
C TYR A 89 -5.00 9.24 -6.73
N SER A 90 -3.84 9.81 -6.40
CA SER A 90 -3.73 11.22 -6.02
C SER A 90 -4.12 12.18 -7.14
N SER A 91 -3.75 11.87 -8.38
CA SER A 91 -4.14 12.65 -9.55
C SER A 91 -5.61 12.44 -9.90
N LEU A 92 -6.06 11.19 -9.84
CA LEU A 92 -7.46 10.82 -10.08
C LEU A 92 -8.40 11.52 -9.10
N ALA A 93 -8.09 11.52 -7.80
CA ALA A 93 -8.94 12.13 -6.76
C ALA A 93 -8.80 13.67 -6.66
N ALA A 94 -7.90 14.30 -7.44
CA ALA A 94 -7.61 15.72 -7.34
C ALA A 94 -8.83 16.63 -7.50
N PRO A 95 -9.73 16.43 -8.52
CA PRO A 95 -10.89 17.30 -8.73
C PRO A 95 -11.90 17.25 -7.58
N LEU A 96 -12.10 16.07 -6.98
CA LEU A 96 -12.99 15.91 -5.82
C LEU A 96 -12.35 16.42 -4.52
N THR A 97 -11.04 16.23 -4.36
CA THR A 97 -10.32 16.74 -3.18
C THR A 97 -10.32 18.27 -3.13
N ALA A 98 -10.30 18.94 -4.29
CA ALA A 98 -10.37 20.41 -4.37
C ALA A 98 -11.69 20.95 -3.75
N LEU A 99 -12.79 20.22 -3.86
CA LEU A 99 -14.08 20.60 -3.27
C LEU A 99 -14.06 20.67 -1.73
N LEU A 100 -13.16 19.92 -1.09
CA LEU A 100 -13.06 19.89 0.38
C LEU A 100 -12.50 21.17 0.98
N SER A 101 -11.85 22.01 0.17
CA SER A 101 -11.32 23.33 0.57
C SER A 101 -12.38 24.43 0.53
N GLY A 102 -13.52 24.20 -0.13
CA GLY A 102 -14.65 25.14 -0.21
C GLY A 102 -15.50 25.11 1.07
N LYS A 103 -16.15 26.25 1.34
CA LYS A 103 -17.11 26.40 2.46
C LYS A 103 -18.56 26.21 2.01
N ASP A 104 -18.79 25.89 0.75
CA ASP A 104 -20.14 25.85 0.16
C ASP A 104 -20.92 24.65 0.72
N LYS A 105 -22.11 24.99 1.25
CA LYS A 105 -23.04 23.98 1.77
C LYS A 105 -23.83 23.26 0.67
N ASN A 106 -24.08 23.95 -0.45
CA ASN A 106 -24.80 23.41 -1.60
C ASN A 106 -23.76 23.01 -2.65
N LEU A 107 -23.53 21.72 -2.79
CA LEU A 107 -22.57 21.18 -3.73
C LEU A 107 -23.26 20.87 -5.07
N ILE A 108 -22.86 21.57 -6.12
CA ILE A 108 -23.21 21.21 -7.50
C ILE A 108 -21.95 20.67 -8.15
N LEU A 109 -21.93 19.36 -8.42
CA LEU A 109 -20.80 18.73 -9.09
C LEU A 109 -20.77 19.08 -10.56
N THR A 110 -19.61 19.48 -11.05
CA THR A 110 -19.37 19.64 -12.49
C THR A 110 -19.30 18.28 -13.19
N ALA A 111 -19.48 18.25 -14.52
CA ALA A 111 -19.37 17.03 -15.31
C ALA A 111 -18.01 16.31 -15.08
N MET A 112 -16.91 17.08 -15.00
CA MET A 112 -15.58 16.53 -14.70
C MET A 112 -15.50 15.86 -13.32
N GLN A 113 -16.15 16.43 -12.30
CA GLN A 113 -16.16 15.85 -10.95
C GLN A 113 -17.01 14.57 -10.88
N ILE A 114 -18.12 14.53 -11.60
CA ILE A 114 -18.94 13.32 -11.76
C ILE A 114 -18.14 12.22 -12.47
N THR A 115 -17.46 12.55 -13.57
CA THR A 115 -16.59 11.60 -14.28
C THR A 115 -15.47 11.07 -13.36
N THR A 116 -14.85 11.96 -12.59
CA THR A 116 -13.83 11.57 -11.57
C THR A 116 -14.41 10.63 -10.53
N PHE A 117 -15.60 10.91 -10.01
CA PHE A 117 -16.29 10.05 -9.05
C PHE A 117 -16.53 8.65 -9.62
N MET A 118 -17.05 8.57 -10.85
CA MET A 118 -17.27 7.30 -11.54
C MET A 118 -15.96 6.56 -11.81
N ALA A 119 -14.91 7.25 -12.22
CA ALA A 119 -13.60 6.64 -12.47
C ALA A 119 -12.97 6.05 -11.20
N ILE A 120 -13.15 6.69 -10.03
CA ILE A 120 -12.70 6.10 -8.75
C ILE A 120 -13.52 4.84 -8.39
N LYS A 121 -14.86 4.88 -8.62
CA LYS A 121 -15.71 3.70 -8.40
C LYS A 121 -15.27 2.53 -9.28
N ASP A 122 -15.03 2.78 -10.56
CA ASP A 122 -14.58 1.77 -11.51
C ASP A 122 -13.20 1.20 -11.13
N ALA A 123 -12.26 2.07 -10.75
CA ALA A 123 -10.94 1.66 -10.33
C ALA A 123 -10.96 0.78 -9.05
N LEU A 124 -11.89 1.02 -8.13
CA LEU A 124 -12.07 0.19 -6.93
C LEU A 124 -12.81 -1.12 -7.23
N THR A 125 -13.80 -1.07 -8.13
CA THR A 125 -14.58 -2.25 -8.52
C THR A 125 -13.73 -3.25 -9.30
N ASN A 126 -12.81 -2.75 -10.14
CA ASN A 126 -11.88 -3.53 -10.95
C ASN A 126 -10.47 -3.59 -10.33
N ALA A 127 -10.38 -3.40 -9.01
CA ALA A 127 -9.10 -3.36 -8.33
C ALA A 127 -8.31 -4.67 -8.53
N PRO A 128 -7.01 -4.58 -8.88
CA PRO A 128 -6.18 -5.76 -9.08
C PRO A 128 -5.94 -6.51 -7.77
N VAL A 129 -5.63 -7.80 -7.88
CA VAL A 129 -5.09 -8.56 -6.76
C VAL A 129 -3.66 -8.11 -6.53
N LEU A 130 -3.36 -7.65 -5.33
CA LEU A 130 -1.99 -7.28 -4.94
C LEU A 130 -1.28 -8.50 -4.38
N MET A 131 -0.07 -8.76 -4.86
CA MET A 131 0.75 -9.86 -4.37
C MET A 131 1.19 -9.60 -2.93
N SER A 132 1.24 -10.65 -2.12
CA SER A 132 1.88 -10.58 -0.80
C SER A 132 3.39 -10.48 -0.97
N PRO A 133 4.07 -9.51 -0.31
CA PRO A 133 5.50 -9.31 -0.48
C PRO A 133 6.31 -10.47 0.09
N ASP A 134 7.26 -10.98 -0.67
CA ASP A 134 8.29 -11.92 -0.23
C ASP A 134 9.59 -11.15 0.00
N PHE A 135 9.98 -10.99 1.26
CA PHE A 135 11.18 -10.20 1.63
C PHE A 135 12.51 -10.91 1.36
N THR A 136 12.47 -12.14 0.87
CA THR A 136 13.68 -12.86 0.42
C THR A 136 14.03 -12.51 -1.03
N LYS A 137 13.10 -11.97 -1.81
CA LYS A 137 13.23 -11.63 -3.23
C LYS A 137 13.37 -10.13 -3.45
N PRO A 138 14.05 -9.70 -4.52
CA PRO A 138 14.21 -8.29 -4.85
C PRO A 138 12.86 -7.63 -5.18
N PHE A 139 12.76 -6.35 -4.87
CA PHE A 139 11.65 -5.49 -5.26
C PHE A 139 12.06 -4.60 -6.42
N GLU A 140 11.09 -4.30 -7.28
CA GLU A 140 11.22 -3.33 -8.36
C GLU A 140 10.27 -2.17 -8.10
N VAL A 141 10.77 -0.95 -8.23
CA VAL A 141 9.96 0.28 -8.14
C VAL A 141 9.94 0.91 -9.51
N VAL A 142 8.74 1.07 -10.04
CA VAL A 142 8.51 1.85 -11.26
C VAL A 142 7.81 3.13 -10.85
N SER A 143 8.37 4.27 -11.20
CA SER A 143 7.80 5.58 -10.89
C SER A 143 7.65 6.41 -12.14
N ASP A 144 6.62 7.25 -12.14
CA ASP A 144 6.30 8.20 -13.19
C ASP A 144 5.88 9.54 -12.56
N ALA A 145 6.23 10.63 -13.18
CA ALA A 145 5.88 11.98 -12.77
C ALA A 145 4.99 12.65 -13.81
N SER A 146 3.93 13.28 -13.35
CA SER A 146 3.06 14.15 -14.15
C SER A 146 3.15 15.58 -13.65
N LEU A 147 2.57 16.55 -14.37
CA LEU A 147 2.51 17.95 -13.94
C LEU A 147 1.83 18.16 -12.57
N LEU A 148 1.00 17.23 -12.12
CA LEU A 148 0.20 17.38 -10.90
C LEU A 148 0.75 16.58 -9.71
N GLY A 149 1.60 15.58 -9.96
CA GLY A 149 2.07 14.71 -8.92
C GLY A 149 2.84 13.50 -9.44
N THR A 150 3.19 12.60 -8.55
CA THR A 150 3.93 11.38 -8.86
C THR A 150 3.07 10.15 -8.65
N GLY A 151 3.23 9.17 -9.54
CA GLY A 151 2.73 7.82 -9.40
C GLY A 151 3.88 6.83 -9.27
N ALA A 152 3.67 5.75 -8.53
CA ALA A 152 4.62 4.66 -8.46
C ALA A 152 3.91 3.33 -8.21
N VAL A 153 4.53 2.27 -8.66
CA VAL A 153 4.13 0.89 -8.34
C VAL A 153 5.33 0.13 -7.79
N LEU A 154 5.10 -0.57 -6.70
CA LEU A 154 6.05 -1.54 -6.17
C LEU A 154 5.68 -2.91 -6.75
N LEU A 155 6.64 -3.51 -7.43
CA LEU A 155 6.50 -4.80 -8.10
C LEU A 155 7.44 -5.83 -7.48
N GLN A 156 7.06 -7.08 -7.64
CA GLN A 156 7.92 -8.23 -7.39
C GLN A 156 7.59 -9.32 -8.41
N GLU A 157 8.58 -9.79 -9.14
CA GLU A 157 8.38 -10.77 -10.24
C GLU A 157 7.31 -10.30 -11.24
N GLY A 158 7.29 -9.00 -11.56
CA GLY A 158 6.34 -8.39 -12.49
C GLY A 158 4.92 -8.22 -11.96
N LYS A 159 4.63 -8.63 -10.70
CA LYS A 159 3.31 -8.51 -10.08
C LYS A 159 3.24 -7.33 -9.12
N PRO A 160 2.13 -6.58 -9.08
CA PRO A 160 1.99 -5.43 -8.20
C PRO A 160 1.80 -5.86 -6.73
N ILE A 161 2.55 -5.20 -5.84
CA ILE A 161 2.40 -5.32 -4.39
C ILE A 161 1.62 -4.14 -3.84
N ALA A 162 1.91 -2.92 -4.33
CA ALA A 162 1.22 -1.73 -3.92
C ALA A 162 1.40 -0.61 -4.95
N TYR A 163 0.35 0.18 -5.14
CA TYR A 163 0.43 1.46 -5.84
C TYR A 163 0.64 2.58 -4.83
N SER A 164 1.38 3.60 -5.24
CA SER A 164 1.61 4.82 -4.47
C SER A 164 1.44 6.03 -5.37
N SER A 165 0.90 7.10 -4.84
CA SER A 165 0.80 8.36 -5.56
C SER A 165 0.80 9.53 -4.58
N SER A 166 1.34 10.68 -5.00
CA SER A 166 1.31 11.89 -4.20
C SER A 166 1.18 13.12 -5.10
N LYS A 167 0.40 14.12 -4.65
CA LYS A 167 0.36 15.42 -5.31
C LYS A 167 1.64 16.19 -5.05
N PHE A 168 2.03 17.03 -6.00
CA PHE A 168 3.05 18.03 -5.76
C PHE A 168 2.51 19.18 -4.90
N ILE A 169 3.31 19.58 -3.92
CA ILE A 169 3.10 20.84 -3.21
C ILE A 169 3.46 22.02 -4.16
N PRO A 170 3.00 23.24 -3.90
CA PRO A 170 3.25 24.37 -4.80
C PRO A 170 4.73 24.58 -5.18
N SER A 171 5.65 24.38 -4.25
CA SER A 171 7.09 24.48 -4.54
C SER A 171 7.61 23.37 -5.45
N GLU A 172 7.13 22.14 -5.31
CA GLU A 172 7.54 21.00 -6.14
C GLU A 172 7.03 21.10 -7.59
N ARG A 173 5.95 21.86 -7.84
CA ARG A 173 5.44 22.11 -9.19
C ARG A 173 6.38 22.96 -10.04
N ASN A 174 7.21 23.76 -9.39
CA ASN A 174 8.18 24.62 -10.06
C ASN A 174 9.49 23.90 -10.39
N TYR A 175 9.62 22.64 -10.02
CA TYR A 175 10.76 21.81 -10.38
C TYR A 175 10.76 21.49 -11.87
N THR A 176 11.95 21.32 -12.43
CA THR A 176 12.11 20.81 -13.79
C THR A 176 11.55 19.38 -13.91
N THR A 177 11.25 18.92 -15.11
CA THR A 177 10.74 17.57 -15.34
C THR A 177 11.65 16.51 -14.75
N GLY A 178 12.98 16.65 -14.93
CA GLY A 178 13.94 15.69 -14.36
C GLY A 178 13.97 15.69 -12.82
N GLU A 179 13.82 16.84 -12.18
CA GLU A 179 13.71 16.94 -10.72
C GLU A 179 12.40 16.36 -10.21
N GLN A 180 11.29 16.52 -10.95
CA GLN A 180 9.99 15.90 -10.62
C GLN A 180 10.05 14.39 -10.72
N GLU A 181 10.71 13.83 -11.74
CA GLU A 181 10.94 12.39 -11.88
C GLU A 181 11.80 11.84 -10.73
N LEU A 182 12.91 12.52 -10.42
CA LEU A 182 13.77 12.14 -9.30
C LEU A 182 13.02 12.19 -7.95
N LEU A 183 12.21 13.23 -7.76
CA LEU A 183 11.34 13.34 -6.58
C LEU A 183 10.32 12.20 -6.51
N GLY A 184 9.77 11.78 -7.66
CA GLY A 184 8.88 10.63 -7.78
C GLY A 184 9.55 9.35 -7.27
N VAL A 185 10.74 9.08 -7.75
CA VAL A 185 11.58 7.98 -7.29
C VAL A 185 11.83 8.06 -5.77
N PHE A 186 12.25 9.21 -5.26
CA PHE A 186 12.50 9.39 -3.84
C PHE A 186 11.26 9.13 -2.96
N LYS A 187 10.11 9.67 -3.36
CA LYS A 187 8.81 9.44 -2.68
C LYS A 187 8.41 7.96 -2.72
N ALA A 188 8.60 7.29 -3.86
CA ALA A 188 8.31 5.87 -4.02
C ALA A 188 9.20 5.00 -3.12
N LEU A 189 10.50 5.26 -3.08
CA LEU A 189 11.46 4.56 -2.23
C LEU A 189 11.14 4.76 -0.74
N ARG A 190 10.79 5.97 -0.32
CA ARG A 190 10.40 6.27 1.05
C ARG A 190 9.15 5.48 1.46
N ASN A 191 8.13 5.42 0.60
CA ASN A 191 6.91 4.66 0.84
C ASN A 191 7.17 3.14 0.82
N GLY A 192 8.03 2.65 -0.09
CA GLY A 192 8.49 1.25 -0.13
C GLY A 192 9.33 0.87 1.11
N ALA A 193 10.22 1.76 1.56
CA ALA A 193 10.99 1.55 2.78
C ALA A 193 10.12 1.48 4.04
N ASP A 194 8.99 2.20 4.08
CA ASP A 194 8.03 2.10 5.19
C ASP A 194 7.34 0.73 5.23
N LEU A 195 7.10 0.09 4.08
CA LEU A 195 6.60 -1.28 4.03
C LEU A 195 7.62 -2.26 4.62
N SER A 196 8.89 -2.15 4.24
CA SER A 196 9.97 -2.99 4.76
C SER A 196 10.23 -2.77 6.26
N ARG A 197 10.16 -1.51 6.74
CA ARG A 197 10.31 -1.16 8.17
C ARG A 197 9.16 -1.70 9.02
N ARG A 198 7.94 -1.66 8.53
CA ARG A 198 6.78 -2.24 9.21
C ARG A 198 6.94 -3.74 9.40
N GLN A 199 7.44 -4.43 8.38
CA GLN A 199 7.70 -5.87 8.45
C GLN A 199 8.87 -6.20 9.40
N ALA A 200 9.98 -5.46 9.34
CA ALA A 200 11.12 -5.64 10.23
C ALA A 200 10.73 -5.52 11.72
N ARG A 201 9.74 -4.68 12.03
CA ARG A 201 9.16 -4.59 13.38
C ARG A 201 8.41 -5.86 13.81
N TRP A 202 7.77 -6.56 12.86
CA TRP A 202 7.04 -7.81 13.12
C TRP A 202 7.96 -9.02 13.22
N THR A 203 9.04 -9.06 12.44
CA THR A 203 10.01 -10.18 12.42
C THR A 203 11.13 -10.04 13.45
N GLY A 204 11.18 -8.94 14.21
CA GLY A 204 12.23 -8.69 15.20
C GLY A 204 13.60 -8.36 14.59
N THR A 205 13.71 -8.27 13.28
CA THR A 205 14.93 -7.86 12.59
C THR A 205 15.08 -6.33 12.69
N ARG A 206 16.25 -5.84 13.16
CA ARG A 206 16.50 -4.40 13.21
C ARG A 206 16.64 -3.84 11.79
N PRO A 207 15.91 -2.76 11.42
CA PRO A 207 16.15 -2.10 10.15
C PRO A 207 17.55 -1.48 10.15
N CYS A 208 18.19 -1.44 8.99
CA CYS A 208 19.44 -0.73 8.81
C CYS A 208 19.24 0.76 9.16
N THR A 209 19.85 1.25 10.22
CA THR A 209 19.79 2.66 10.68
C THR A 209 20.82 3.56 10.03
N GLY A 210 21.54 3.05 9.00
CA GLY A 210 22.58 3.81 8.30
C GLY A 210 21.99 4.91 7.41
N THR A 211 22.47 6.14 7.59
CA THR A 211 22.17 7.31 6.76
C THR A 211 22.82 7.27 5.37
N ARG A 212 23.51 6.19 5.02
CA ARG A 212 24.12 5.98 3.70
C ARG A 212 23.28 5.03 2.86
N PRO A 213 23.00 5.33 1.58
CA PRO A 213 22.38 4.38 0.66
C PRO A 213 23.24 3.14 0.53
N CYS A 214 22.63 1.95 0.58
CA CYS A 214 23.33 0.70 0.36
C CYS A 214 23.94 0.68 -1.05
N PRO A 215 25.22 0.33 -1.20
CA PRO A 215 25.82 0.16 -2.54
C PRO A 215 25.13 -1.02 -3.23
N GLY A 216 24.48 -0.79 -4.36
CA GLY A 216 23.81 -1.84 -5.15
C GLY A 216 22.49 -1.43 -5.80
N THR A 217 22.10 -0.17 -5.79
CA THR A 217 21.00 0.34 -6.61
C THR A 217 21.48 0.47 -8.07
N ALA A 218 21.26 -0.55 -8.87
CA ALA A 218 21.45 -0.45 -10.31
C ALA A 218 20.28 0.33 -10.90
N ALA A 219 20.55 1.51 -11.46
CA ALA A 219 19.63 2.24 -12.30
C ALA A 219 19.49 1.50 -13.64
N GLY A 220 18.41 0.76 -13.80
CA GLY A 220 17.95 0.33 -15.11
C GLY A 220 17.23 1.50 -15.78
N GLY A 221 17.44 1.71 -17.09
CA GLY A 221 16.92 2.86 -17.82
C GLY A 221 15.41 3.10 -17.60
N ALA A 222 15.01 4.38 -17.66
CA ALA A 222 13.65 4.90 -17.55
C ALA A 222 12.87 4.43 -16.29
N GLY A 223 13.15 5.06 -15.13
CA GLY A 223 12.22 5.01 -13.99
C GLY A 223 12.10 3.71 -13.20
N VAL A 224 12.88 2.66 -13.55
CA VAL A 224 12.85 1.36 -12.84
C VAL A 224 14.05 1.24 -11.90
N ILE A 225 13.77 1.09 -10.60
CA ILE A 225 14.82 0.86 -9.59
C ILE A 225 14.59 -0.49 -8.92
N ARG A 226 15.65 -1.32 -8.89
CA ARG A 226 15.67 -2.59 -8.15
C ARG A 226 16.22 -2.37 -6.74
N LEU A 227 15.44 -2.77 -5.75
CA LEU A 227 15.83 -2.71 -4.35
C LEU A 227 16.39 -4.07 -3.91
N PRO A 228 17.63 -4.12 -3.36
CA PRO A 228 18.18 -5.36 -2.82
C PRO A 228 17.46 -5.78 -1.54
N THR A 229 17.31 -7.07 -1.34
CA THR A 229 16.61 -7.67 -0.18
C THR A 229 17.43 -7.64 1.11
N ARG A 230 18.76 -7.57 1.00
CA ARG A 230 19.69 -7.51 2.15
C ARG A 230 20.84 -6.55 1.88
N CYS A 231 21.18 -5.77 2.89
CA CYS A 231 22.45 -5.04 2.89
C CYS A 231 23.59 -6.04 3.11
N PRO A 232 24.66 -6.07 2.28
CA PRO A 232 25.79 -7.00 2.44
C PRO A 232 26.53 -6.89 3.78
N GLY A 233 26.24 -5.85 4.59
CA GLY A 233 26.87 -5.59 5.88
C GLY A 233 25.98 -5.87 7.11
N CYS A 234 24.73 -6.27 6.93
CA CYS A 234 23.86 -6.61 8.07
C CYS A 234 23.99 -8.08 8.42
N GLN A 235 24.92 -8.40 9.32
CA GLN A 235 25.02 -9.73 9.91
C GLN A 235 23.80 -9.98 10.80
N ALA A 236 23.21 -11.19 10.65
CA ALA A 236 22.21 -11.70 11.61
C ALA A 236 22.83 -11.71 13.03
N PRO A 237 22.05 -11.41 14.08
CA PRO A 237 22.55 -11.54 15.43
C PRO A 237 22.97 -13.01 15.65
N ARG A 238 24.24 -13.21 16.02
CA ARG A 238 24.75 -14.51 16.44
C ARG A 238 23.89 -14.96 17.62
N GLY A 239 23.39 -16.20 17.53
CA GLY A 239 22.55 -16.79 18.55
C GLY A 239 23.17 -16.64 19.95
N LEU A 240 22.38 -16.17 20.87
CA LEU A 240 22.62 -16.34 22.29
C LEU A 240 22.39 -17.82 22.61
N HIS A 241 23.48 -18.60 22.55
CA HIS A 241 23.60 -19.85 23.30
C HIS A 241 24.03 -19.45 24.71
N GLY A 242 23.19 -19.73 25.69
CA GLY A 242 23.40 -19.54 27.11
C GLY A 242 22.11 -19.82 27.83
#